data_2ba89722afb745a9fb15934c6eb043ac
#
_entry.id   2ba89722afb745a9fb15934c6eb043ac
#
_cell.length_a   1.000
_cell.length_b   1.000
_cell.length_c   1.000
_cell.angle_alpha   90.00
_cell.angle_beta   90.00
_cell.angle_gamma   90.00
#
_symmetry.space_group_name_H-M   'P 1'
#
loop_
_entity.id
_entity.type
_entity.pdbx_description
1 polymer ?
#
loop_
_entity_poly.entity_id
_entity_poly.type
_entity_poly.pdbx_seq_one_letter_code
_entity_poly.pdbx_strand_id
1 'polypeptide(L)'
;AEQSLESGELCCLVETFPAQHETLKDWVRTLKYAYLYAKTVTLVPTHVPLTNAVTMRNRRIGCSQSGIIQAINKFGRRNYLEHCDDGFNYIQKLDAKYAEWLCIPKSIKTTSIKPSGTVSLLVGATPGIHYPHSEYYIRNIRVDSTSPLLQAARDAGHPVEKDKYADNTWVVSFPVKE
;
A
#
# COMPACT_ATOMS: atom_id res chain seq x y z
N ALA A 1 -4.91 -11.02 -8.40
CA ALA A 1 -5.43 -9.64 -8.42
C ALA A 1 -6.18 -9.37 -7.12
N GLU A 2 -6.04 -8.19 -6.58
CA GLU A 2 -6.71 -7.79 -5.32
C GLU A 2 -8.20 -7.49 -5.54
N GLN A 3 -8.61 -7.25 -6.79
CA GLN A 3 -10.00 -6.99 -7.18
C GLN A 3 -10.28 -7.62 -8.56
N SER A 4 -11.57 -7.91 -8.82
CA SER A 4 -12.02 -8.31 -10.15
C SER A 4 -12.10 -7.08 -11.04
N LEU A 5 -11.30 -7.02 -12.08
CA LEU A 5 -11.23 -5.92 -13.04
C LEU A 5 -11.91 -6.29 -14.36
N GLU A 6 -12.52 -5.31 -15.02
CA GLU A 6 -12.94 -5.42 -16.40
C GLU A 6 -11.72 -5.34 -17.34
N SER A 7 -11.91 -5.72 -18.62
CA SER A 7 -10.84 -5.58 -19.60
C SER A 7 -10.43 -4.12 -19.77
N GLY A 8 -9.15 -3.84 -19.65
CA GLY A 8 -8.59 -2.48 -19.74
C GLY A 8 -8.81 -1.61 -18.49
N GLU A 9 -9.44 -2.12 -17.43
CA GLU A 9 -9.68 -1.37 -16.21
C GLU A 9 -8.40 -1.24 -15.35
N LEU A 10 -8.24 -0.09 -14.72
CA LEU A 10 -7.23 0.17 -13.70
C LEU A 10 -7.87 0.32 -12.32
N CYS A 11 -7.16 -0.11 -11.28
CA CYS A 11 -7.52 0.13 -9.90
C CYS A 11 -6.55 1.13 -9.27
N CYS A 12 -7.08 2.25 -8.77
CA CYS A 12 -6.28 3.22 -8.02
C CYS A 12 -6.10 2.74 -6.59
N LEU A 13 -4.87 2.32 -6.27
CA LEU A 13 -4.53 1.76 -4.97
C LEU A 13 -3.90 2.81 -4.05
N VAL A 14 -4.28 2.79 -2.79
CA VAL A 14 -3.64 3.56 -1.72
C VAL A 14 -3.44 2.65 -0.52
N GLU A 15 -2.30 2.81 0.17
CA GLU A 15 -1.95 2.01 1.33
C GLU A 15 -1.98 2.86 2.60
N THR A 16 -2.49 2.28 3.69
CA THR A 16 -2.50 2.88 5.02
C THR A 16 -1.88 1.92 6.04
N PHE A 17 -1.42 2.46 7.17
CA PHE A 17 -0.62 1.72 8.15
C PHE A 17 -1.18 1.93 9.56
N PRO A 18 -2.24 1.21 9.97
CA PRO A 18 -2.91 1.45 11.25
C PRO A 18 -1.99 1.36 12.46
N ALA A 19 -1.02 0.43 12.46
CA ALA A 19 -0.07 0.25 13.56
C ALA A 19 0.86 1.45 13.79
N GLN A 20 1.08 2.30 12.77
CA GLN A 20 1.93 3.48 12.84
C GLN A 20 1.24 4.69 13.48
N HIS A 21 -0.04 4.60 13.77
CA HIS A 21 -0.80 5.64 14.45
C HIS A 21 -0.78 5.42 15.97
N GLU A 22 -0.88 6.49 16.73
CA GLU A 22 -1.00 6.41 18.19
C GLU A 22 -2.33 5.78 18.61
N THR A 23 -3.40 6.11 17.89
CA THR A 23 -4.74 5.59 18.11
C THR A 23 -5.40 5.16 16.80
N LEU A 24 -6.32 4.20 16.87
CA LEU A 24 -7.13 3.80 15.72
C LEU A 24 -8.06 4.93 15.22
N LYS A 25 -8.50 5.83 16.10
CA LYS A 25 -9.27 7.01 15.70
C LYS A 25 -8.45 7.95 14.81
N ASP A 26 -7.16 8.09 15.09
CA ASP A 26 -6.27 8.89 14.27
C ASP A 26 -6.03 8.22 12.89
N TRP A 27 -5.87 6.89 12.87
CA TRP A 27 -5.85 6.15 11.61
C TRP A 27 -7.11 6.36 10.77
N VAL A 28 -8.30 6.22 11.36
CA VAL A 28 -9.58 6.47 10.64
C VAL A 28 -9.62 7.90 10.08
N ARG A 29 -9.12 8.88 10.82
CA ARG A 29 -8.97 10.26 10.33
C ARG A 29 -8.06 10.38 9.12
N THR A 30 -6.98 9.62 9.08
CA THR A 30 -6.03 9.57 7.95
C THR A 30 -6.66 8.99 6.69
N LEU A 31 -7.66 8.10 6.80
CA LEU A 31 -8.40 7.55 5.66
C LEU A 31 -9.01 8.65 4.78
N LYS A 32 -9.38 9.79 5.35
CA LYS A 32 -9.89 10.95 4.58
C LYS A 32 -8.90 11.39 3.51
N TYR A 33 -7.64 11.51 3.86
CA TYR A 33 -6.60 12.00 2.95
C TYR A 33 -6.15 10.90 1.98
N ALA A 34 -5.99 9.69 2.48
CA ALA A 34 -5.67 8.53 1.64
C ALA A 34 -6.74 8.31 0.57
N TYR A 35 -8.02 8.37 0.96
CA TYR A 35 -9.11 8.19 0.02
C TYR A 35 -9.26 9.37 -0.96
N LEU A 36 -9.06 10.61 -0.50
CA LEU A 36 -9.04 11.79 -1.37
C LEU A 36 -7.95 11.66 -2.45
N TYR A 37 -6.74 11.27 -2.04
CA TYR A 37 -5.64 11.02 -2.98
C TYR A 37 -6.03 9.98 -4.03
N ALA A 38 -6.53 8.82 -3.62
CA ALA A 38 -6.94 7.77 -4.55
C ALA A 38 -8.08 8.22 -5.49
N LYS A 39 -9.05 8.97 -4.96
CA LYS A 39 -10.17 9.50 -5.75
C LYS A 39 -9.69 10.51 -6.80
N THR A 40 -8.75 11.38 -6.47
CA THR A 40 -8.17 12.34 -7.44
C THR A 40 -7.34 11.64 -8.51
N VAL A 41 -6.61 10.56 -8.19
CA VAL A 41 -5.89 9.77 -9.18
C VAL A 41 -6.82 9.17 -10.24
N THR A 42 -8.07 8.83 -9.88
CA THR A 42 -9.05 8.35 -10.86
C THR A 42 -9.45 9.40 -11.92
N LEU A 43 -9.10 10.67 -11.75
CA LEU A 43 -9.37 11.75 -12.70
C LEU A 43 -8.35 11.78 -13.85
N VAL A 44 -7.18 11.19 -13.65
CA VAL A 44 -6.08 11.26 -14.61
C VAL A 44 -6.38 10.36 -15.82
N PRO A 45 -6.44 10.91 -17.03
CA PRO A 45 -6.61 10.10 -18.23
C PRO A 45 -5.31 9.36 -18.59
N THR A 46 -5.46 8.25 -19.28
CA THR A 46 -4.36 7.51 -19.90
C THR A 46 -4.36 7.76 -21.41
N HIS A 47 -3.33 7.31 -22.12
CA HIS A 47 -3.26 7.36 -23.59
C HIS A 47 -4.10 6.25 -24.26
N VAL A 48 -4.74 5.36 -23.50
CA VAL A 48 -5.56 4.25 -24.00
C VAL A 48 -7.05 4.58 -23.84
N PRO A 49 -7.81 4.83 -24.93
CA PRO A 49 -9.22 5.22 -24.86
C PRO A 49 -10.11 4.20 -24.14
N LEU A 50 -9.89 2.90 -24.37
CA LEU A 50 -10.65 1.83 -23.69
C LEU A 50 -10.47 1.89 -22.18
N THR A 51 -9.23 2.04 -21.71
CA THR A 51 -8.91 2.18 -20.28
C THR A 51 -9.59 3.40 -19.67
N ASN A 52 -9.59 4.54 -20.39
CA ASN A 52 -10.27 5.73 -19.93
C ASN A 52 -11.77 5.53 -19.79
N ALA A 53 -12.42 4.92 -20.79
CA ALA A 53 -13.86 4.68 -20.77
C ALA A 53 -14.28 3.85 -19.55
N VAL A 54 -13.55 2.77 -19.27
CA VAL A 54 -13.87 1.86 -18.15
C VAL A 54 -13.51 2.51 -16.81
N THR A 55 -12.31 3.07 -16.68
CA THR A 55 -11.84 3.67 -15.43
C THR A 55 -12.67 4.88 -15.01
N MET A 56 -13.05 5.74 -15.97
CA MET A 56 -13.88 6.93 -15.69
C MET A 56 -15.31 6.56 -15.32
N ARG A 57 -15.85 5.48 -15.85
CA ARG A 57 -17.17 4.95 -15.47
C ARG A 57 -17.16 4.33 -14.08
N ASN A 58 -16.17 3.49 -13.79
CA ASN A 58 -16.14 2.65 -12.59
C ASN A 58 -15.50 3.34 -11.39
N ARG A 59 -14.55 4.25 -11.60
CA ARG A 59 -13.82 4.96 -10.53
C ARG A 59 -13.30 4.02 -9.44
N ARG A 60 -12.86 2.83 -9.82
CA ARG A 60 -12.44 1.77 -8.89
C ARG A 60 -11.25 2.20 -8.04
N ILE A 61 -11.39 2.04 -6.72
CA ILE A 61 -10.38 2.35 -5.73
C ILE A 61 -10.15 1.12 -4.86
N GLY A 62 -8.91 0.90 -4.47
CA GLY A 62 -8.50 -0.06 -3.47
C GLY A 62 -7.78 0.65 -2.32
N CYS A 63 -8.55 1.21 -1.38
CA CYS A 63 -7.97 1.69 -0.12
C CYS A 63 -7.63 0.48 0.73
N SER A 64 -6.33 0.28 0.97
CA SER A 64 -5.75 -0.89 1.60
C SER A 64 -5.05 -0.52 2.91
N GLN A 65 -4.69 -1.54 3.67
CA GLN A 65 -3.92 -1.40 4.90
C GLN A 65 -2.89 -2.52 5.03
N SER A 66 -1.73 -2.17 5.57
CA SER A 66 -0.64 -3.09 5.89
C SER A 66 -0.23 -2.99 7.35
N GLY A 67 0.45 -4.01 7.86
CA GLY A 67 0.74 -4.11 9.29
C GLY A 67 -0.48 -4.51 10.10
N ILE A 68 -1.38 -5.29 9.54
CA ILE A 68 -2.63 -5.74 10.19
C ILE A 68 -2.32 -6.52 11.46
N ILE A 69 -1.37 -7.43 11.42
CA ILE A 69 -0.97 -8.22 12.59
C ILE A 69 -0.36 -7.34 13.68
N GLN A 70 0.48 -6.38 13.29
CA GLN A 70 1.05 -5.40 14.23
C GLN A 70 -0.04 -4.53 14.86
N ALA A 71 -1.06 -4.12 14.07
CA ALA A 71 -2.19 -3.35 14.58
C ALA A 71 -3.04 -4.17 15.57
N ILE A 72 -3.28 -5.45 15.26
CA ILE A 72 -4.00 -6.37 16.16
C ILE A 72 -3.23 -6.55 17.48
N ASN A 73 -1.92 -6.72 17.41
CA ASN A 73 -1.08 -6.85 18.60
C ASN A 73 -1.06 -5.56 19.44
N LYS A 74 -1.01 -4.41 18.79
CA LYS A 74 -0.96 -3.10 19.45
C LYS A 74 -2.28 -2.69 20.10
N PHE A 75 -3.40 -2.90 19.41
CA PHE A 75 -4.71 -2.34 19.79
C PHE A 75 -5.71 -3.38 20.29
N GLY A 76 -5.40 -4.67 20.14
CA GLY A 76 -6.31 -5.78 20.38
C GLY A 76 -7.24 -6.04 19.19
N ARG A 77 -7.50 -7.32 18.91
CA ARG A 77 -8.25 -7.78 17.74
C ARG A 77 -9.64 -7.17 17.64
N ARG A 78 -10.41 -7.19 18.75
CA ARG A 78 -11.80 -6.70 18.74
C ARG A 78 -11.86 -5.22 18.42
N ASN A 79 -11.09 -4.41 19.13
CA ASN A 79 -11.03 -2.97 18.92
C ASN A 79 -10.57 -2.61 17.49
N TYR A 80 -9.58 -3.33 16.97
CA TYR A 80 -9.13 -3.14 15.59
C TYR A 80 -10.24 -3.44 14.57
N LEU A 81 -11.00 -4.53 14.71
CA LEU A 81 -12.07 -4.89 13.79
C LEU A 81 -13.22 -3.87 13.84
N GLU A 82 -13.62 -3.40 15.03
CA GLU A 82 -14.63 -2.33 15.17
C GLU A 82 -14.22 -1.06 14.40
N HIS A 83 -12.94 -0.66 14.49
CA HIS A 83 -12.44 0.50 13.73
C HIS A 83 -12.27 0.23 12.22
N CYS A 84 -12.10 -1.02 11.81
CA CYS A 84 -12.16 -1.37 10.39
C CYS A 84 -13.58 -1.16 9.82
N ASP A 85 -14.62 -1.54 10.56
CA ASP A 85 -16.01 -1.30 10.16
C ASP A 85 -16.33 0.21 10.14
N ASP A 86 -15.91 0.95 11.14
CA ASP A 86 -16.03 2.41 11.18
C ASP A 86 -15.31 3.07 10.00
N GLY A 87 -14.09 2.63 9.72
CA GLY A 87 -13.28 3.10 8.61
C GLY A 87 -13.92 2.83 7.26
N PHE A 88 -14.47 1.63 7.07
CA PHE A 88 -15.20 1.27 5.85
C PHE A 88 -16.42 2.17 5.66
N ASN A 89 -17.26 2.31 6.68
CA ASN A 89 -18.44 3.18 6.64
C ASN A 89 -18.07 4.65 6.39
N TYR A 90 -16.95 5.10 6.95
CA TYR A 90 -16.44 6.44 6.72
C TYR A 90 -15.98 6.63 5.26
N ILE A 91 -15.27 5.67 4.69
CA ILE A 91 -14.85 5.70 3.28
C ILE A 91 -16.07 5.76 2.35
N GLN A 92 -17.17 5.03 2.62
CA GLN A 92 -18.39 5.10 1.82
C GLN A 92 -18.99 6.52 1.82
N LYS A 93 -19.01 7.19 2.97
CA LYS A 93 -19.48 8.58 3.09
C LYS A 93 -18.53 9.55 2.35
N LEU A 94 -17.24 9.34 2.44
CA LEU A 94 -16.26 10.13 1.71
C LEU A 94 -16.37 9.95 0.20
N ASP A 95 -16.59 8.72 -0.27
CA ASP A 95 -16.80 8.45 -1.70
C ASP A 95 -17.98 9.23 -2.26
N ALA A 96 -19.12 9.18 -1.57
CA ALA A 96 -20.30 9.94 -1.96
C ALA A 96 -20.03 11.45 -2.02
N LYS A 97 -19.36 11.99 -0.99
CA LYS A 97 -19.01 13.41 -0.90
C LYS A 97 -18.04 13.85 -2.00
N TYR A 98 -16.99 13.07 -2.23
CA TYR A 98 -15.99 13.43 -3.25
C TYR A 98 -16.51 13.21 -4.67
N ALA A 99 -17.38 12.22 -4.89
CA ALA A 99 -18.07 12.04 -6.17
C ALA A 99 -18.91 13.27 -6.53
N GLU A 100 -19.67 13.81 -5.55
CA GLU A 100 -20.43 15.04 -5.69
C GLU A 100 -19.52 16.26 -5.98
N TRP A 101 -18.51 16.48 -5.17
CA TRP A 101 -17.58 17.62 -5.32
C TRP A 101 -16.84 17.63 -6.66
N LEU A 102 -16.45 16.46 -7.16
CA LEU A 102 -15.69 16.29 -8.38
C LEU A 102 -16.58 16.10 -9.62
N CYS A 103 -17.91 16.06 -9.43
CA CYS A 103 -18.90 15.80 -10.51
C CYS A 103 -18.61 14.50 -11.27
N ILE A 104 -18.27 13.42 -10.55
CA ILE A 104 -17.96 12.10 -11.11
C ILE A 104 -18.79 10.99 -10.46
N PRO A 105 -18.88 9.80 -11.08
CA PRO A 105 -19.57 8.67 -10.47
C PRO A 105 -18.95 8.25 -9.13
N LYS A 106 -19.76 7.65 -8.25
CA LYS A 106 -19.27 6.92 -7.10
C LYS A 106 -18.41 5.73 -7.54
N SER A 107 -17.44 5.37 -6.72
CA SER A 107 -16.57 4.23 -6.98
C SER A 107 -17.35 2.91 -6.82
N ILE A 108 -17.22 2.00 -7.78
CA ILE A 108 -17.88 0.68 -7.70
C ILE A 108 -17.25 -0.22 -6.63
N LYS A 109 -15.99 0.04 -6.28
CA LYS A 109 -15.25 -0.54 -5.16
C LYS A 109 -14.40 0.54 -4.50
N THR A 110 -14.24 0.47 -3.20
CA THR A 110 -13.58 1.50 -2.40
C THR A 110 -12.40 0.98 -1.60
N THR A 111 -12.39 -0.31 -1.26
CA THR A 111 -11.40 -0.94 -0.41
C THR A 111 -10.83 -2.21 -1.04
N SER A 112 -9.63 -2.58 -0.63
CA SER A 112 -8.96 -3.82 -1.00
C SER A 112 -7.95 -4.20 0.09
N ILE A 113 -7.40 -5.40 0.01
CA ILE A 113 -6.18 -5.76 0.75
C ILE A 113 -5.08 -6.03 -0.25
N LYS A 114 -4.14 -5.15 -0.28
CA LYS A 114 -2.98 -5.19 -1.16
C LYS A 114 -1.85 -6.01 -0.52
N PRO A 115 -1.05 -6.79 -1.30
CA PRO A 115 0.10 -7.51 -0.75
C PRO A 115 1.16 -6.61 -0.11
N SER A 116 1.40 -5.44 -0.71
CA SER A 116 2.26 -4.36 -0.18
C SER A 116 3.70 -4.76 0.21
N GLY A 117 4.26 -5.79 -0.41
CA GLY A 117 5.57 -6.34 -0.05
C GLY A 117 6.75 -5.37 -0.14
N THR A 118 6.62 -4.25 -0.86
CA THR A 118 7.64 -3.22 -0.99
C THR A 118 7.30 -1.97 -0.19
N VAL A 119 6.07 -1.46 -0.33
CA VAL A 119 5.65 -0.20 0.31
C VAL A 119 5.56 -0.31 1.84
N SER A 120 5.22 -1.48 2.36
CA SER A 120 5.19 -1.75 3.80
C SER A 120 6.56 -1.59 4.46
N LEU A 121 7.64 -1.90 3.73
CA LEU A 121 9.01 -1.78 4.25
C LEU A 121 9.42 -0.35 4.58
N LEU A 122 8.88 0.63 3.84
CA LEU A 122 9.18 2.05 4.08
C LEU A 122 8.81 2.51 5.49
N VAL A 123 7.86 1.83 6.12
CA VAL A 123 7.33 2.17 7.44
C VAL A 123 7.52 1.05 8.47
N GLY A 124 8.26 0.00 8.13
CA GLY A 124 8.47 -1.14 9.03
C GLY A 124 7.18 -1.92 9.34
N ALA A 125 6.25 -1.99 8.38
CA ALA A 125 5.01 -2.73 8.54
C ALA A 125 5.08 -4.09 7.84
N THR A 126 4.38 -5.09 8.39
CA THR A 126 4.19 -6.38 7.73
C THR A 126 3.33 -6.20 6.47
N PRO A 127 3.60 -6.94 5.37
CA PRO A 127 2.86 -6.81 4.12
C PRO A 127 1.39 -7.22 4.26
N GLY A 128 0.48 -6.30 4.00
CA GLY A 128 -0.96 -6.57 3.96
C GLY A 128 -1.47 -7.31 5.19
N ILE A 129 -2.16 -8.45 4.95
CA ILE A 129 -2.75 -9.32 5.97
C ILE A 129 -1.80 -10.44 6.43
N HIS A 130 -0.65 -10.60 5.79
CA HIS A 130 0.26 -11.70 6.08
C HIS A 130 0.85 -11.61 7.48
N TYR A 131 1.05 -12.78 8.09
CA TYR A 131 1.93 -12.88 9.25
C TYR A 131 3.38 -12.62 8.81
N PRO A 132 4.22 -12.06 9.70
CA PRO A 132 5.64 -11.97 9.42
C PRO A 132 6.22 -13.37 9.17
N HIS A 133 7.15 -13.47 8.23
CA HIS A 133 7.84 -14.73 7.94
C HIS A 133 8.63 -15.24 9.15
N SER A 134 9.27 -14.29 9.84
CA SER A 134 9.98 -14.50 11.10
C SER A 134 10.05 -13.16 11.82
N GLU A 135 10.13 -13.14 13.13
CA GLU A 135 10.35 -11.91 13.91
C GLU A 135 11.65 -11.19 13.49
N TYR A 136 12.67 -11.95 13.14
CA TYR A 136 13.96 -11.46 12.63
C TYR A 136 14.38 -12.27 11.41
N TYR A 137 14.82 -11.59 10.36
CA TYR A 137 15.37 -12.25 9.18
C TYR A 137 16.35 -11.35 8.43
N ILE A 138 17.10 -11.93 7.53
CA ILE A 138 18.00 -11.20 6.62
C ILE A 138 17.30 -11.02 5.29
N ARG A 139 17.06 -9.77 4.91
CA ARG A 139 16.52 -9.42 3.61
C ARG A 139 17.64 -9.11 2.63
N ASN A 140 17.67 -9.84 1.54
CA ASN A 140 18.63 -9.64 0.45
C ASN A 140 17.96 -8.78 -0.66
N ILE A 141 18.56 -7.63 -0.96
CA ILE A 141 18.07 -6.71 -1.99
C ILE A 141 19.10 -6.64 -3.11
N ARG A 142 18.64 -6.82 -4.35
CA ARG A 142 19.48 -6.66 -5.54
C ARG A 142 19.56 -5.19 -5.91
N VAL A 143 20.79 -4.70 -6.11
CA VAL A 143 21.10 -3.31 -6.43
C VAL A 143 22.02 -3.31 -7.66
N ASP A 144 21.72 -2.46 -8.63
CA ASP A 144 22.55 -2.27 -9.81
C ASP A 144 23.93 -1.71 -9.44
N SER A 145 24.99 -2.15 -10.13
CA SER A 145 26.38 -1.74 -9.86
C SER A 145 26.60 -0.23 -10.02
N THR A 146 25.79 0.45 -10.82
CA THR A 146 25.88 1.90 -11.06
C THR A 146 25.08 2.72 -10.05
N SER A 147 24.29 2.06 -9.18
CA SER A 147 23.46 2.75 -8.20
C SER A 147 24.30 3.40 -7.10
N PRO A 148 24.07 4.68 -6.78
CA PRO A 148 24.74 5.34 -5.67
C PRO A 148 24.39 4.73 -4.31
N LEU A 149 23.26 4.02 -4.22
CA LEU A 149 22.84 3.30 -3.01
C LEU A 149 23.78 2.16 -2.65
N LEU A 150 24.48 1.57 -3.63
CA LEU A 150 25.44 0.51 -3.38
C LEU A 150 26.62 1.00 -2.53
N GLN A 151 27.16 2.17 -2.86
CA GLN A 151 28.25 2.76 -2.09
C GLN A 151 27.78 3.17 -0.69
N ALA A 152 26.60 3.79 -0.59
CA ALA A 152 26.02 4.16 0.70
C ALA A 152 25.80 2.94 1.62
N ALA A 153 25.38 1.80 1.07
CA ALA A 153 25.22 0.56 1.83
C ALA A 153 26.57 0.02 2.35
N ARG A 154 27.62 0.10 1.53
CA ARG A 154 29.00 -0.28 1.94
C ARG A 154 29.52 0.62 3.06
N ASP A 155 29.35 1.91 2.90
CA ASP A 155 29.79 2.91 3.90
C ASP A 155 29.03 2.77 5.23
N ALA A 156 27.77 2.31 5.17
CA ALA A 156 26.97 1.97 6.33
C ALA A 156 27.32 0.61 6.97
N GLY A 157 28.24 -0.15 6.38
CA GLY A 157 28.70 -1.44 6.91
C GLY A 157 27.77 -2.64 6.64
N HIS A 158 26.83 -2.50 5.70
CA HIS A 158 26.01 -3.64 5.30
C HIS A 158 26.82 -4.66 4.49
N PRO A 159 26.59 -5.98 4.65
CA PRO A 159 27.17 -7.00 3.80
C PRO A 159 26.74 -6.80 2.35
N VAL A 160 27.73 -6.74 1.44
CA VAL A 160 27.52 -6.52 0.00
C VAL A 160 28.30 -7.57 -0.77
N GLU A 161 27.59 -8.40 -1.54
CA GLU A 161 28.16 -9.48 -2.34
C GLU A 161 27.77 -9.32 -3.81
N LYS A 162 28.60 -9.84 -4.73
CA LYS A 162 28.22 -9.88 -6.15
C LYS A 162 27.09 -10.89 -6.37
N ASP A 163 26.08 -10.54 -7.17
CA ASP A 163 25.01 -11.48 -7.52
C ASP A 163 25.59 -12.68 -8.31
N LYS A 164 25.10 -13.87 -8.03
CA LYS A 164 25.56 -15.12 -8.65
C LYS A 164 25.08 -15.30 -10.10
N TYR A 165 24.04 -14.58 -10.48
CA TYR A 165 23.33 -14.79 -11.75
C TYR A 165 23.34 -13.57 -12.68
N ALA A 166 23.71 -12.39 -12.17
CA ALA A 166 23.69 -11.14 -12.93
C ALA A 166 24.98 -10.35 -12.73
N ASP A 167 25.75 -10.14 -13.80
CA ASP A 167 27.09 -9.54 -13.74
C ASP A 167 27.12 -8.10 -13.22
N ASN A 168 26.08 -7.32 -13.51
CA ASN A 168 25.97 -5.89 -13.10
C ASN A 168 25.16 -5.69 -11.83
N THR A 169 24.95 -6.76 -11.04
CA THR A 169 24.09 -6.70 -9.87
C THR A 169 24.84 -7.11 -8.61
N TRP A 170 24.58 -6.40 -7.54
CA TRP A 170 25.08 -6.69 -6.20
C TRP A 170 23.92 -6.99 -5.27
N VAL A 171 24.15 -7.84 -4.30
CA VAL A 171 23.19 -8.20 -3.25
C VAL A 171 23.62 -7.53 -1.96
N VAL A 172 22.74 -6.71 -1.41
CA VAL A 172 22.93 -6.07 -0.11
C VAL A 172 22.01 -6.77 0.91
N SER A 173 22.57 -7.17 2.03
CA SER A 173 21.86 -7.88 3.10
C SER A 173 21.50 -6.92 4.23
N PHE A 174 20.22 -6.90 4.61
CA PHE A 174 19.69 -6.07 5.70
C PHE A 174 19.08 -6.94 6.79
N PRO A 175 19.46 -6.77 8.06
CA PRO A 175 18.70 -7.34 9.18
C PRO A 175 17.35 -6.61 9.30
N VAL A 176 16.26 -7.37 9.32
CA VAL A 176 14.91 -6.84 9.44
C VAL A 176 14.25 -7.44 10.68
N LYS A 177 13.55 -6.60 11.43
CA LYS A 177 12.59 -6.98 12.46
C LYS A 177 11.19 -6.63 11.96
N GLU A 178 10.28 -7.61 11.94
CA GLU A 178 8.85 -7.45 11.61
C GLU A 178 7.94 -7.56 12.82
#